data_4301aac38dcc9562e4cc8659fe9e3c32
#
_entry.id   4301aac38dcc9562e4cc8659fe9e3c32
#
_cell.length_a   1.000
_cell.length_b   1.000
_cell.length_c   1.000
_cell.angle_alpha   90.00
_cell.angle_beta   90.00
_cell.angle_gamma   90.00
#
_symmetry.space_group_name_H-M   'P 1'
#
loop_
_entity.id
_entity.type
_entity.pdbx_description
1 polymer ?
#
loop_
_entity_poly.entity_id
_entity_poly.type
_entity_poly.pdbx_seq_one_letter_code
_entity_poly.pdbx_strand_id
1 'polypeptide(L)'
;MPMNTLRTALLALVVAAAFRAAAQPVYTFRVKVGIDRESVDSLGGRDRVVQLTEDMFRRVNRAFNYGAQLRAVYDFVVDWDAFYIYDGVSADQIRKPHPDHDYLVVMDGYKSDPRETGGGWYGDGIQAIYHSRTHNDRFNSPFEKNAIDGIIHEFGHARGVPDIYAMKVDADKNPVNGQAFSGVRCIMNYPYGEELWSDYAVRMINHAADRNVDIDDLVAGVLPDRIRVEVADADASPAKGAVVRFHPRRRY
;
A
#
# COMPACT_ATOMS: atom_id res chain seq x y z
N MET A 1 -19.58 46.73 38.60
CA MET A 1 -19.48 45.33 38.26
C MET A 1 -18.75 45.18 36.95
N PRO A 2 -17.67 44.46 36.88
CA PRO A 2 -16.79 44.51 35.69
C PRO A 2 -17.31 43.63 34.55
N MET A 3 -17.57 44.28 33.45
CA MET A 3 -17.97 43.66 32.14
C MET A 3 -16.91 42.75 31.52
N ASN A 4 -15.74 42.58 32.12
CA ASN A 4 -14.63 41.82 31.55
C ASN A 4 -14.71 40.30 31.82
N THR A 5 -15.43 39.86 32.82
CA THR A 5 -15.53 38.42 33.16
C THR A 5 -16.45 37.64 32.21
N LEU A 6 -17.45 38.30 31.64
CA LEU A 6 -18.38 37.64 30.72
C LEU A 6 -17.75 37.37 29.34
N ARG A 7 -16.86 38.27 28.87
CA ARG A 7 -16.16 38.11 27.59
C ARG A 7 -15.12 37.00 27.60
N THR A 8 -14.43 36.82 28.74
CA THR A 8 -13.42 35.75 28.87
C THR A 8 -14.06 34.36 28.95
N ALA A 9 -15.23 34.24 29.61
CA ALA A 9 -15.95 32.97 29.67
C ALA A 9 -16.54 32.56 28.29
N LEU A 10 -17.01 33.52 27.50
CA LEU A 10 -17.54 33.25 26.15
C LEU A 10 -16.44 32.85 25.17
N LEU A 11 -15.25 33.45 25.25
CA LEU A 11 -14.09 33.09 24.44
C LEU A 11 -13.56 31.70 24.78
N ALA A 12 -13.53 31.31 26.04
CA ALA A 12 -13.13 29.98 26.47
C ALA A 12 -14.13 28.89 26.03
N LEU A 13 -15.43 29.21 25.99
CA LEU A 13 -16.45 28.27 25.53
C LEU A 13 -16.41 28.05 24.02
N VAL A 14 -16.11 29.10 23.23
CA VAL A 14 -15.98 29.01 21.76
C VAL A 14 -14.70 28.26 21.37
N VAL A 15 -13.60 28.43 22.10
CA VAL A 15 -12.36 27.67 21.87
C VAL A 15 -12.51 26.20 22.28
N ALA A 16 -13.23 25.89 23.34
CA ALA A 16 -13.51 24.51 23.75
C ALA A 16 -14.48 23.77 22.81
N ALA A 17 -15.35 24.49 22.11
CA ALA A 17 -16.25 23.90 21.10
C ALA A 17 -15.58 23.63 19.75
N ALA A 18 -14.44 24.28 19.46
CA ALA A 18 -13.73 24.13 18.19
C ALA A 18 -12.76 22.92 18.13
N PHE A 19 -12.48 22.28 19.28
CA PHE A 19 -11.60 21.10 19.36
C PHE A 19 -12.33 19.81 19.73
N ARG A 20 -13.51 19.58 19.20
CA ARG A 20 -13.91 18.20 18.92
C ARG A 20 -13.29 17.85 17.57
N ALA A 21 -12.03 17.46 17.58
CA ALA A 21 -11.48 16.70 16.46
C ALA A 21 -12.42 15.51 16.26
N ALA A 22 -13.18 15.51 15.18
CA ALA A 22 -13.98 14.34 14.83
C ALA A 22 -13.01 13.16 14.80
N ALA A 23 -13.32 12.11 15.57
CA ALA A 23 -12.50 10.91 15.56
C ALA A 23 -12.35 10.47 14.09
N GLN A 24 -11.12 10.17 13.66
CA GLN A 24 -10.90 9.65 12.32
C GLN A 24 -11.78 8.41 12.13
N PRO A 25 -12.46 8.27 10.98
CA PRO A 25 -13.16 7.05 10.67
C PRO A 25 -12.19 5.87 10.65
N VAL A 26 -12.67 4.71 11.05
CA VAL A 26 -11.92 3.46 10.97
C VAL A 26 -12.55 2.62 9.86
N TYR A 27 -11.75 2.24 8.88
CA TYR A 27 -12.12 1.31 7.82
C TYR A 27 -11.52 -0.05 8.14
N THR A 28 -12.39 -0.99 8.46
CA THR A 28 -11.99 -2.35 8.84
C THR A 28 -12.18 -3.29 7.67
N PHE A 29 -11.14 -4.05 7.36
CA PHE A 29 -11.10 -5.03 6.27
C PHE A 29 -10.88 -6.42 6.86
N ARG A 30 -11.76 -7.36 6.55
CA ARG A 30 -11.63 -8.75 6.97
C ARG A 30 -10.67 -9.50 6.07
N VAL A 31 -9.64 -10.08 6.68
CA VAL A 31 -8.56 -10.78 5.97
C VAL A 31 -8.61 -12.27 6.28
N LYS A 32 -8.77 -13.08 5.25
CA LYS A 32 -8.53 -14.51 5.32
C LYS A 32 -7.05 -14.79 5.10
N VAL A 33 -6.45 -15.63 5.93
CA VAL A 33 -5.01 -15.95 5.82
C VAL A 33 -4.83 -17.44 5.60
N GLY A 34 -4.03 -17.79 4.59
CA GLY A 34 -3.57 -19.13 4.32
C GLY A 34 -2.04 -19.22 4.37
N ILE A 35 -1.52 -20.30 4.95
CA ILE A 35 -0.10 -20.59 4.98
C ILE A 35 0.15 -22.07 4.63
N ASP A 36 1.22 -22.34 3.91
CA ASP A 36 1.59 -23.69 3.54
C ASP A 36 2.03 -24.53 4.75
N ARG A 37 1.75 -25.84 4.69
CA ARG A 37 2.06 -26.76 5.79
C ARG A 37 3.55 -26.85 6.11
N GLU A 38 4.40 -26.88 5.09
CA GLU A 38 5.84 -26.97 5.28
C GLU A 38 6.39 -25.78 6.06
N SER A 39 5.87 -24.58 5.80
CA SER A 39 6.19 -23.37 6.57
C SER A 39 5.71 -23.48 8.02
N VAL A 40 4.50 -23.98 8.23
CA VAL A 40 3.97 -24.21 9.60
C VAL A 40 4.87 -25.14 10.39
N ASP A 41 5.27 -26.27 9.81
CA ASP A 41 6.13 -27.27 10.47
C ASP A 41 7.53 -26.67 10.76
N SER A 42 8.08 -25.92 9.82
CA SER A 42 9.39 -25.26 9.97
C SER A 42 9.40 -24.16 11.03
N LEU A 43 8.25 -23.53 11.28
CA LEU A 43 8.09 -22.44 12.26
C LEU A 43 7.75 -22.94 13.67
N GLY A 44 7.52 -24.22 13.87
CA GLY A 44 7.21 -24.80 15.17
C GLY A 44 5.72 -25.04 15.43
N GLY A 45 4.92 -25.14 14.37
CA GLY A 45 3.53 -25.55 14.42
C GLY A 45 2.53 -24.40 14.41
N ARG A 46 1.24 -24.79 14.40
CA ARG A 46 0.10 -23.89 14.21
C ARG A 46 0.05 -22.73 15.21
N ASP A 47 0.21 -23.01 16.49
CA ASP A 47 0.08 -22.00 17.54
C ASP A 47 1.15 -20.90 17.40
N ARG A 48 2.36 -21.32 17.04
CA ARG A 48 3.45 -20.37 16.77
C ARG A 48 3.17 -19.50 15.55
N VAL A 49 2.63 -20.09 14.49
CA VAL A 49 2.26 -19.36 13.27
C VAL A 49 1.12 -18.38 13.53
N VAL A 50 0.13 -18.73 14.34
CA VAL A 50 -0.93 -17.82 14.78
C VAL A 50 -0.33 -16.59 15.47
N GLN A 51 0.57 -16.78 16.44
CA GLN A 51 1.25 -15.67 17.12
C GLN A 51 2.05 -14.78 16.15
N LEU A 52 2.78 -15.39 15.23
CA LEU A 52 3.56 -14.67 14.22
C LEU A 52 2.65 -13.86 13.26
N THR A 53 1.51 -14.43 12.90
CA THR A 53 0.51 -13.74 12.06
C THR A 53 -0.12 -12.56 12.81
N GLU A 54 -0.46 -12.71 14.08
CA GLU A 54 -0.93 -11.60 14.91
C GLU A 54 0.10 -10.48 15.01
N ASP A 55 1.37 -10.82 15.27
CA ASP A 55 2.47 -9.86 15.33
C ASP A 55 2.66 -9.15 13.99
N MET A 56 2.58 -9.87 12.89
CA MET A 56 2.68 -9.33 11.54
C MET A 56 1.56 -8.33 11.28
N PHE A 57 0.29 -8.67 11.52
CA PHE A 57 -0.82 -7.76 11.25
C PHE A 57 -0.84 -6.55 12.19
N ARG A 58 -0.43 -6.69 13.44
CA ARG A 58 -0.18 -5.53 14.31
C ARG A 58 0.86 -4.58 13.72
N ARG A 59 1.90 -5.12 13.12
CA ARG A 59 2.93 -4.33 12.45
C ARG A 59 2.42 -3.72 11.16
N VAL A 60 1.71 -4.47 10.32
CA VAL A 60 1.09 -3.98 9.09
C VAL A 60 0.18 -2.79 9.41
N ASN A 61 -0.77 -2.95 10.33
CA ASN A 61 -1.69 -1.89 10.73
C ASN A 61 -0.98 -0.65 11.26
N ARG A 62 0.05 -0.83 12.10
CA ARG A 62 0.84 0.28 12.61
C ARG A 62 1.60 1.01 11.51
N ALA A 63 2.29 0.28 10.62
CA ALA A 63 3.09 0.86 9.56
C ALA A 63 2.20 1.52 8.49
N PHE A 64 1.08 0.89 8.12
CA PHE A 64 0.15 1.44 7.15
C PHE A 64 -0.37 2.82 7.56
N ASN A 65 -0.65 3.00 8.85
CA ASN A 65 -1.18 4.25 9.39
C ASN A 65 -0.09 5.23 9.89
N TYR A 66 1.18 4.80 9.92
CA TYR A 66 2.25 5.57 10.55
C TYR A 66 2.66 6.78 9.69
N GLY A 67 2.72 7.95 10.33
CA GLY A 67 3.23 9.18 9.73
C GLY A 67 2.48 9.68 8.49
N ALA A 68 1.45 8.94 8.05
CA ALA A 68 0.68 9.29 6.88
C ALA A 68 -0.44 10.28 7.23
N GLN A 69 -0.68 11.24 6.34
CA GLN A 69 -1.83 12.14 6.42
C GLN A 69 -3.10 11.45 5.88
N LEU A 70 -3.39 10.27 6.40
CA LEU A 70 -4.57 9.51 6.04
C LEU A 70 -5.81 10.13 6.71
N ARG A 71 -6.92 10.13 5.98
CA ARG A 71 -8.21 10.66 6.48
C ARG A 71 -8.95 9.67 7.36
N ALA A 72 -8.53 8.41 7.35
CA ALA A 72 -9.08 7.31 8.12
C ALA A 72 -7.95 6.46 8.72
N VAL A 73 -8.28 5.66 9.71
CA VAL A 73 -7.46 4.55 10.17
C VAL A 73 -7.86 3.32 9.36
N TYR A 74 -6.90 2.65 8.77
CA TYR A 74 -7.08 1.40 8.01
C TYR A 74 -6.71 0.23 8.92
N ASP A 75 -7.66 -0.67 9.15
CA ASP A 75 -7.53 -1.79 10.07
C ASP A 75 -7.77 -3.12 9.34
N PHE A 76 -6.70 -3.85 9.11
CA PHE A 76 -6.73 -5.16 8.47
C PHE A 76 -6.83 -6.23 9.56
N VAL A 77 -7.99 -6.87 9.67
CA VAL A 77 -8.32 -7.79 10.76
C VAL A 77 -8.35 -9.23 10.25
N VAL A 78 -7.50 -10.06 10.83
CA VAL A 78 -7.48 -11.50 10.51
C VAL A 78 -8.74 -12.17 11.04
N ASP A 79 -9.43 -12.89 10.17
CA ASP A 79 -10.50 -13.79 10.56
C ASP A 79 -9.92 -15.14 10.99
N TRP A 80 -9.82 -15.36 12.27
CA TRP A 80 -9.22 -16.57 12.83
C TRP A 80 -10.04 -17.84 12.59
N ASP A 81 -11.34 -17.73 12.40
CA ASP A 81 -12.21 -18.87 12.05
C ASP A 81 -11.97 -19.30 10.59
N ALA A 82 -11.49 -18.38 9.76
CA ALA A 82 -11.15 -18.61 8.37
C ALA A 82 -9.65 -18.84 8.12
N PHE A 83 -8.81 -18.76 9.16
CA PHE A 83 -7.38 -19.08 9.06
C PHE A 83 -7.18 -20.53 8.69
N TYR A 84 -6.41 -20.81 7.63
CA TYR A 84 -6.21 -22.17 7.15
C TYR A 84 -4.78 -22.50 6.79
N ILE A 85 -4.46 -23.78 6.91
CA ILE A 85 -3.20 -24.37 6.48
C ILE A 85 -3.49 -25.17 5.21
N TYR A 86 -2.70 -24.94 4.16
CA TYR A 86 -2.88 -25.64 2.89
C TYR A 86 -1.68 -26.53 2.55
N ASP A 87 -1.95 -27.55 1.72
CA ASP A 87 -0.96 -28.37 1.06
C ASP A 87 -0.90 -27.97 -0.43
N GLY A 88 0.28 -28.07 -1.03
CA GLY A 88 0.48 -27.75 -2.44
C GLY A 88 0.96 -26.32 -2.67
N VAL A 89 0.67 -25.76 -3.86
CA VAL A 89 1.24 -24.50 -4.31
C VAL A 89 0.35 -23.30 -3.96
N SER A 90 0.97 -22.19 -3.61
CA SER A 90 0.30 -20.92 -3.29
C SER A 90 -0.56 -20.40 -4.44
N ALA A 91 -0.13 -20.58 -5.68
CA ALA A 91 -0.88 -20.18 -6.88
C ALA A 91 -2.29 -20.75 -6.94
N ASP A 92 -2.50 -21.98 -6.48
CA ASP A 92 -3.81 -22.62 -6.44
C ASP A 92 -4.72 -22.02 -5.36
N GLN A 93 -4.14 -21.41 -4.33
CA GLN A 93 -4.89 -20.75 -3.27
C GLN A 93 -5.30 -19.34 -3.67
N ILE A 94 -4.39 -18.59 -4.30
CA ILE A 94 -4.58 -17.18 -4.68
C ILE A 94 -5.75 -17.01 -5.63
N ARG A 95 -5.96 -17.97 -6.54
CA ARG A 95 -7.01 -17.90 -7.57
C ARG A 95 -8.38 -18.39 -7.07
N LYS A 96 -8.49 -18.83 -5.82
CA LYS A 96 -9.77 -19.27 -5.26
C LYS A 96 -10.59 -18.06 -4.82
N PRO A 97 -11.86 -17.97 -5.21
CA PRO A 97 -12.73 -16.92 -4.71
C PRO A 97 -12.94 -17.05 -3.20
N HIS A 98 -13.03 -15.91 -2.52
CA HIS A 98 -13.28 -15.80 -1.08
C HIS A 98 -14.31 -14.70 -0.79
N PRO A 99 -15.57 -14.89 -1.20
CA PRO A 99 -16.57 -13.82 -1.26
C PRO A 99 -16.94 -13.23 0.12
N ASP A 100 -16.63 -13.95 1.20
CA ASP A 100 -16.97 -13.55 2.56
C ASP A 100 -15.88 -12.69 3.24
N HIS A 101 -14.81 -12.36 2.51
CA HIS A 101 -13.67 -11.58 3.02
C HIS A 101 -13.29 -10.48 2.03
N ASP A 102 -12.78 -9.38 2.57
CA ASP A 102 -12.28 -8.27 1.75
C ASP A 102 -10.97 -8.67 1.06
N TYR A 103 -10.11 -9.42 1.77
CA TYR A 103 -8.81 -9.84 1.27
C TYR A 103 -8.49 -11.28 1.65
N LEU A 104 -7.73 -11.93 0.76
CA LEU A 104 -7.01 -13.17 1.01
C LEU A 104 -5.51 -12.89 1.04
N VAL A 105 -4.82 -13.29 2.09
CA VAL A 105 -3.35 -13.30 2.16
C VAL A 105 -2.86 -14.74 2.15
N VAL A 106 -2.08 -15.10 1.14
CA VAL A 106 -1.47 -16.43 1.00
C VAL A 106 0.03 -16.31 1.17
N MET A 107 0.57 -17.08 2.11
CA MET A 107 1.99 -17.05 2.44
C MET A 107 2.61 -18.41 2.27
N ASP A 108 3.83 -18.47 1.75
CA ASP A 108 4.69 -19.63 1.82
C ASP A 108 6.15 -19.24 2.12
N GLY A 109 6.87 -20.11 2.75
CA GLY A 109 8.29 -19.99 3.06
C GLY A 109 9.17 -20.88 2.17
N TYR A 110 8.56 -21.66 1.30
CA TYR A 110 9.23 -22.49 0.32
C TYR A 110 8.79 -22.14 -1.09
N LYS A 111 9.64 -22.40 -2.05
CA LYS A 111 9.33 -22.20 -3.46
C LYS A 111 8.30 -23.23 -3.93
N SER A 112 7.05 -22.84 -3.89
CA SER A 112 5.95 -23.71 -4.31
C SER A 112 5.75 -23.75 -5.84
N ASP A 113 6.03 -22.64 -6.54
CA ASP A 113 6.00 -22.57 -8.00
C ASP A 113 7.23 -21.80 -8.53
N PRO A 114 8.04 -22.44 -9.42
CA PRO A 114 9.20 -21.77 -10.01
C PRO A 114 8.87 -20.53 -10.86
N ARG A 115 7.60 -20.35 -11.23
CA ARG A 115 7.12 -19.19 -12.00
C ARG A 115 6.72 -18.01 -11.11
N GLU A 116 6.50 -18.25 -9.83
CA GLU A 116 6.06 -17.23 -8.87
C GLU A 116 7.22 -16.92 -7.91
N THR A 117 7.78 -15.74 -8.02
CA THR A 117 8.87 -15.27 -7.16
C THR A 117 8.49 -13.93 -6.56
N GLY A 118 8.53 -13.84 -5.23
CA GLY A 118 8.27 -12.59 -4.50
C GLY A 118 6.85 -12.46 -3.98
N GLY A 119 6.31 -11.27 -4.02
CA GLY A 119 4.94 -10.92 -3.64
C GLY A 119 4.13 -10.42 -4.82
N GLY A 120 2.84 -10.30 -4.65
CA GLY A 120 1.97 -9.77 -5.69
C GLY A 120 0.56 -9.47 -5.20
N TRP A 121 -0.08 -8.55 -5.89
CA TRP A 121 -1.48 -8.20 -5.74
C TRP A 121 -2.30 -8.69 -6.92
N TYR A 122 -3.41 -9.36 -6.63
CA TYR A 122 -4.40 -9.83 -7.60
C TYR A 122 -5.73 -9.13 -7.32
N GLY A 123 -5.99 -8.07 -8.08
CA GLY A 123 -7.17 -7.21 -7.88
C GLY A 123 -8.43 -7.66 -8.62
N ASP A 124 -8.32 -8.43 -9.69
CA ASP A 124 -9.39 -8.74 -10.67
C ASP A 124 -10.58 -9.55 -10.08
N GLY A 125 -11.20 -8.99 -9.05
CA GLY A 125 -12.31 -9.61 -8.31
C GLY A 125 -11.89 -10.70 -7.32
N ILE A 126 -10.60 -11.05 -7.28
CA ILE A 126 -10.06 -12.06 -6.35
C ILE A 126 -9.63 -11.40 -5.04
N GLN A 127 -9.09 -10.19 -5.09
CA GLN A 127 -8.63 -9.40 -3.94
C GLN A 127 -7.61 -10.16 -3.08
N ALA A 128 -6.60 -10.77 -3.71
CA ALA A 128 -5.62 -11.61 -3.05
C ALA A 128 -4.23 -10.99 -3.03
N ILE A 129 -3.58 -11.09 -1.88
CA ILE A 129 -2.15 -10.82 -1.71
C ILE A 129 -1.44 -12.16 -1.57
N TYR A 130 -0.41 -12.35 -2.38
CA TYR A 130 0.44 -13.49 -2.20
C TYR A 130 1.85 -13.06 -1.82
N HIS A 131 2.50 -13.85 -0.99
CA HIS A 131 3.86 -13.62 -0.56
C HIS A 131 4.63 -14.92 -0.46
N SER A 132 5.49 -15.17 -1.46
CA SER A 132 6.46 -16.25 -1.47
C SER A 132 7.87 -15.71 -1.29
N ARG A 133 8.62 -16.28 -0.36
CA ARG A 133 9.97 -15.80 -0.01
C ARG A 133 11.09 -16.48 -0.75
N THR A 134 10.82 -17.44 -1.59
CA THR A 134 11.88 -18.30 -2.07
C THR A 134 12.31 -18.06 -3.50
N HIS A 135 13.58 -17.68 -3.63
CA HIS A 135 14.34 -17.82 -4.87
C HIS A 135 15.19 -19.12 -4.91
N ASN A 136 15.16 -19.92 -3.84
CA ASN A 136 15.96 -21.16 -3.72
C ASN A 136 15.23 -22.18 -2.86
N ASP A 137 15.73 -23.40 -2.81
CA ASP A 137 15.15 -24.53 -2.08
C ASP A 137 15.34 -24.45 -0.55
N ARG A 138 15.63 -23.28 -0.01
CA ARG A 138 15.78 -23.07 1.42
C ARG A 138 14.58 -22.36 1.97
N PHE A 139 14.16 -22.77 3.16
CA PHE A 139 13.13 -22.09 3.91
C PHE A 139 13.52 -20.63 4.21
N ASN A 140 12.62 -19.72 3.91
CA ASN A 140 12.67 -18.32 4.33
C ASN A 140 11.36 -17.96 5.00
N SER A 141 11.43 -17.51 6.23
CA SER A 141 10.21 -17.16 6.98
C SER A 141 9.40 -16.05 6.29
N PRO A 142 8.09 -16.25 6.07
CA PRO A 142 7.22 -15.21 5.57
C PRO A 142 6.93 -14.11 6.61
N PHE A 143 7.49 -14.21 7.81
CA PHE A 143 7.32 -13.24 8.90
C PHE A 143 8.56 -12.37 9.16
N GLU A 144 9.56 -12.43 8.29
CA GLU A 144 10.70 -11.52 8.36
C GLU A 144 10.33 -10.09 7.95
N LYS A 145 11.18 -9.13 8.36
CA LYS A 145 10.94 -7.71 8.10
C LYS A 145 10.62 -7.42 6.64
N ASN A 146 11.44 -7.93 5.72
CA ASN A 146 11.24 -7.68 4.30
C ASN A 146 9.94 -8.31 3.75
N ALA A 147 9.51 -9.45 4.33
CA ALA A 147 8.24 -10.07 4.00
C ALA A 147 7.07 -9.18 4.42
N ILE A 148 7.12 -8.65 5.64
CA ILE A 148 6.11 -7.75 6.18
C ILE A 148 6.06 -6.44 5.37
N ASP A 149 7.22 -5.88 5.01
CA ASP A 149 7.30 -4.69 4.16
C ASP A 149 6.64 -4.96 2.78
N GLY A 150 6.84 -6.17 2.21
CA GLY A 150 6.16 -6.62 1.00
C GLY A 150 4.64 -6.68 1.17
N ILE A 151 4.14 -7.24 2.26
CA ILE A 151 2.69 -7.29 2.53
C ILE A 151 2.09 -5.89 2.68
N ILE A 152 2.79 -4.95 3.34
CA ILE A 152 2.35 -3.55 3.44
C ILE A 152 2.29 -2.92 2.03
N HIS A 153 3.28 -3.20 1.18
CA HIS A 153 3.31 -2.77 -0.21
C HIS A 153 2.09 -3.29 -0.99
N GLU A 154 1.79 -4.59 -0.89
CA GLU A 154 0.65 -5.18 -1.59
C GLU A 154 -0.70 -4.64 -1.06
N PHE A 155 -0.82 -4.34 0.24
CA PHE A 155 -1.97 -3.59 0.74
C PHE A 155 -2.05 -2.15 0.19
N GLY A 156 -0.91 -1.56 -0.19
CA GLY A 156 -0.89 -0.32 -0.95
C GLY A 156 -1.60 -0.46 -2.29
N HIS A 157 -1.33 -1.54 -3.03
CA HIS A 157 -2.06 -1.85 -4.27
C HIS A 157 -3.55 -2.06 -4.01
N ALA A 158 -3.90 -2.79 -2.98
CA ALA A 158 -5.30 -2.98 -2.56
C ALA A 158 -6.02 -1.65 -2.26
N ARG A 159 -5.28 -0.61 -1.96
CA ARG A 159 -5.79 0.78 -1.78
C ARG A 159 -5.45 1.68 -2.96
N GLY A 160 -5.20 1.09 -4.14
CA GLY A 160 -5.10 1.78 -5.42
C GLY A 160 -3.77 2.47 -5.69
N VAL A 161 -2.73 2.22 -4.92
CA VAL A 161 -1.42 2.82 -5.18
C VAL A 161 -0.65 1.97 -6.20
N PRO A 162 -0.24 2.53 -7.34
CA PRO A 162 0.57 1.79 -8.32
C PRO A 162 2.04 1.67 -7.87
N ASP A 163 2.76 0.79 -8.51
CA ASP A 163 4.20 0.65 -8.37
C ASP A 163 4.96 1.92 -8.74
N ILE A 164 5.51 2.62 -7.77
CA ILE A 164 6.29 3.84 -8.01
C ILE A 164 7.65 3.50 -8.64
N TYR A 165 8.24 2.34 -8.33
CA TYR A 165 9.48 1.90 -8.97
C TYR A 165 9.32 1.70 -10.49
N ALA A 166 8.12 1.39 -10.95
CA ALA A 166 7.83 1.31 -12.37
C ALA A 166 7.95 2.65 -13.11
N MET A 167 8.00 3.76 -12.38
CA MET A 167 8.17 5.11 -12.95
C MET A 167 9.65 5.49 -13.14
N LYS A 168 10.60 4.66 -12.74
CA LYS A 168 12.04 4.91 -12.96
C LYS A 168 12.38 5.02 -14.44
N VAL A 169 13.30 5.92 -14.76
CA VAL A 169 13.90 6.05 -16.08
C VAL A 169 15.41 6.01 -15.92
N ASP A 170 16.05 5.04 -16.55
CA ASP A 170 17.51 4.95 -16.56
C ASP A 170 18.11 6.09 -17.40
N ALA A 171 19.33 6.50 -17.10
CA ALA A 171 20.00 7.63 -17.75
C ALA A 171 20.10 7.44 -19.27
N ASP A 172 20.45 6.24 -19.71
CA ASP A 172 20.57 5.86 -21.14
C ASP A 172 19.24 5.84 -21.86
N LYS A 173 18.13 5.73 -21.13
CA LYS A 173 16.74 5.73 -21.64
C LYS A 173 16.05 7.08 -21.50
N ASN A 174 16.72 8.08 -20.96
CA ASN A 174 16.18 9.44 -20.83
C ASN A 174 16.66 10.34 -21.98
N PRO A 175 15.85 10.53 -23.03
CA PRO A 175 16.24 11.33 -24.20
C PRO A 175 16.25 12.83 -23.94
N VAL A 176 15.76 13.28 -22.76
CA VAL A 176 15.63 14.70 -22.46
C VAL A 176 16.96 15.28 -22.00
N ASN A 177 17.60 14.65 -21.04
CA ASN A 177 18.81 15.18 -20.44
C ASN A 177 19.88 14.11 -20.09
N GLY A 178 19.63 12.85 -20.42
CA GLY A 178 20.55 11.76 -20.12
C GLY A 178 20.75 11.48 -18.62
N GLN A 179 19.86 11.98 -17.75
CA GLN A 179 19.93 11.74 -16.32
C GLN A 179 18.90 10.68 -15.90
N ALA A 180 19.28 9.83 -14.93
CA ALA A 180 18.36 8.90 -14.34
C ALA A 180 17.26 9.63 -13.55
N PHE A 181 16.03 9.18 -13.68
CA PHE A 181 14.94 9.58 -12.82
C PHE A 181 14.62 8.44 -11.85
N SER A 182 14.66 8.73 -10.57
CA SER A 182 14.18 7.84 -9.52
C SER A 182 12.88 8.41 -8.94
N GLY A 183 11.91 7.55 -8.71
CA GLY A 183 10.67 7.94 -8.05
C GLY A 183 10.92 8.43 -6.62
N VAL A 184 9.90 9.04 -6.03
CA VAL A 184 9.94 9.53 -4.64
C VAL A 184 10.10 8.36 -3.65
N ARG A 185 10.60 8.67 -2.45
CA ARG A 185 10.64 7.70 -1.33
C ARG A 185 9.21 7.29 -0.95
N CYS A 186 8.97 5.99 -0.98
CA CYS A 186 7.68 5.39 -0.66
C CYS A 186 7.87 3.88 -0.54
N ILE A 187 7.06 3.20 0.27
CA ILE A 187 7.08 1.73 0.31
C ILE A 187 6.71 1.11 -1.04
N MET A 188 6.03 1.85 -1.92
CA MET A 188 5.73 1.47 -3.31
C MET A 188 6.92 1.69 -4.26
N ASN A 189 8.10 2.06 -3.75
CA ASN A 189 9.34 2.24 -4.50
C ASN A 189 10.44 1.33 -3.97
N TYR A 190 11.49 1.06 -4.77
CA TYR A 190 12.68 0.35 -4.30
C TYR A 190 13.72 1.31 -3.71
N PRO A 191 14.48 0.85 -2.70
CA PRO A 191 14.29 -0.38 -1.93
C PRO A 191 13.08 -0.28 -1.00
N TYR A 192 12.39 -1.43 -0.79
CA TYR A 192 11.31 -1.54 0.17
C TYR A 192 11.85 -1.38 1.56
N GLY A 193 12.16 -0.68 2.24
CA GLY A 193 12.71 -0.68 3.59
C GLY A 193 12.18 0.46 4.42
N GLU A 194 11.40 1.31 3.79
CA GLU A 194 10.84 2.48 4.40
C GLU A 194 9.33 2.36 4.48
N GLU A 195 8.84 2.11 5.67
CA GLU A 195 7.43 2.08 6.00
C GLU A 195 6.87 3.51 5.95
N LEU A 196 6.77 4.06 4.74
CA LEU A 196 6.23 5.39 4.54
C LEU A 196 5.47 5.50 3.23
N TRP A 197 4.46 6.36 3.22
CA TRP A 197 3.68 6.73 2.06
C TRP A 197 4.13 8.10 1.52
N SER A 198 4.37 8.19 0.21
CA SER A 198 4.53 9.48 -0.45
C SER A 198 3.21 10.26 -0.48
N ASP A 199 3.26 11.56 -0.71
CA ASP A 199 2.06 12.39 -0.86
C ASP A 199 1.12 11.86 -1.94
N TYR A 200 1.66 11.30 -3.01
CA TYR A 200 0.89 10.66 -4.06
C TYR A 200 0.14 9.43 -3.53
N ALA A 201 0.85 8.54 -2.84
CA ALA A 201 0.25 7.35 -2.24
C ALA A 201 -0.84 7.72 -1.23
N VAL A 202 -0.60 8.71 -0.37
CA VAL A 202 -1.61 9.24 0.58
C VAL A 202 -2.87 9.71 -0.14
N ARG A 203 -2.73 10.40 -1.27
CA ARG A 203 -3.89 10.85 -2.08
C ARG A 203 -4.68 9.68 -2.63
N MET A 204 -4.00 8.65 -3.15
CA MET A 204 -4.63 7.44 -3.68
C MET A 204 -5.39 6.69 -2.59
N ILE A 205 -4.74 6.42 -1.47
CA ILE A 205 -5.35 5.73 -0.32
C ILE A 205 -6.58 6.50 0.19
N ASN A 206 -6.45 7.82 0.36
CA ASN A 206 -7.57 8.67 0.81
C ASN A 206 -8.72 8.73 -0.21
N HIS A 207 -8.43 8.59 -1.50
CA HIS A 207 -9.46 8.54 -2.54
C HIS A 207 -10.17 7.20 -2.58
N ALA A 208 -9.44 6.10 -2.42
CA ALA A 208 -10.02 4.77 -2.30
C ALA A 208 -10.94 4.66 -1.09
N ALA A 209 -10.55 5.25 0.03
CA ALA A 209 -11.26 5.19 1.31
C ALA A 209 -11.57 3.73 1.70
N ASP A 210 -12.84 3.38 1.93
CA ASP A 210 -13.32 2.04 2.26
C ASP A 210 -13.70 1.20 1.02
N ARG A 211 -13.61 1.79 -0.19
CA ARG A 211 -14.05 1.13 -1.42
C ARG A 211 -12.98 0.21 -1.99
N ASN A 212 -13.39 -0.92 -2.51
CA ASN A 212 -12.59 -1.68 -3.46
C ASN A 212 -12.80 -1.10 -4.84
N VAL A 213 -11.77 -0.50 -5.41
CA VAL A 213 -11.84 0.24 -6.67
C VAL A 213 -10.78 -0.29 -7.62
N ASP A 214 -11.09 -0.34 -8.88
CA ASP A 214 -10.09 -0.60 -9.91
C ASP A 214 -9.02 0.49 -9.87
N ILE A 215 -7.76 0.10 -10.05
CA ILE A 215 -6.62 1.02 -9.99
C ILE A 215 -6.73 2.11 -11.07
N ASP A 216 -7.31 1.80 -12.21
CA ASP A 216 -7.48 2.75 -13.31
C ASP A 216 -8.50 3.83 -12.98
N ASP A 217 -9.61 3.45 -12.34
CA ASP A 217 -10.62 4.41 -11.85
C ASP A 217 -10.05 5.31 -10.75
N LEU A 218 -9.19 4.75 -9.88
CA LEU A 218 -8.52 5.52 -8.84
C LEU A 218 -7.53 6.52 -9.42
N VAL A 219 -6.71 6.11 -10.37
CA VAL A 219 -5.76 6.99 -11.04
C VAL A 219 -6.49 8.15 -11.74
N ALA A 220 -7.59 7.85 -12.44
CA ALA A 220 -8.42 8.86 -13.09
C ALA A 220 -9.04 9.85 -12.08
N GLY A 221 -9.46 9.37 -10.89
CA GLY A 221 -10.04 10.21 -9.85
C GLY A 221 -9.05 11.09 -9.08
N VAL A 222 -7.75 10.78 -9.14
CA VAL A 222 -6.71 11.51 -8.40
C VAL A 222 -5.92 12.47 -9.29
N LEU A 223 -5.78 12.14 -10.58
CA LEU A 223 -5.10 12.99 -11.53
C LEU A 223 -5.99 14.17 -11.93
N PRO A 224 -5.41 15.36 -12.17
CA PRO A 224 -6.17 16.49 -12.66
C PRO A 224 -6.64 16.25 -14.10
N ASP A 225 -7.85 16.68 -14.43
CA ASP A 225 -8.42 16.63 -15.80
C ASP A 225 -7.57 17.38 -16.83
N ARG A 226 -6.78 18.32 -16.37
CA ARG A 226 -5.90 19.15 -17.19
C ARG A 226 -4.55 19.33 -16.53
N ILE A 227 -3.50 19.19 -17.33
CA ILE A 227 -2.12 19.51 -16.95
C ILE A 227 -1.71 20.77 -17.67
N ARG A 228 -1.28 21.80 -16.93
CA ARG A 228 -0.65 22.98 -17.48
C ARG A 228 0.86 22.76 -17.52
N VAL A 229 1.45 22.88 -18.69
CA VAL A 229 2.89 22.83 -18.89
C VAL A 229 3.38 24.23 -19.23
N GLU A 230 4.29 24.75 -18.43
CA GLU A 230 4.96 26.03 -18.69
C GLU A 230 6.41 25.73 -19.09
N VAL A 231 6.81 26.23 -20.23
CA VAL A 231 8.18 26.12 -20.73
C VAL A 231 8.80 27.50 -20.69
N ALA A 232 9.88 27.63 -19.93
CA ALA A 232 10.60 28.88 -19.77
C ALA A 232 12.07 28.74 -20.18
N ASP A 233 12.66 29.83 -20.62
CA ASP A 233 14.10 29.94 -20.83
C ASP A 233 14.86 30.04 -19.49
N ALA A 234 16.18 30.06 -19.54
CA ALA A 234 17.05 30.10 -18.36
C ALA A 234 16.84 31.34 -17.47
N ASP A 235 16.31 32.42 -18.03
CA ASP A 235 15.93 33.66 -17.35
C ASP A 235 14.49 33.68 -16.82
N ALA A 236 13.82 32.51 -16.85
CA ALA A 236 12.42 32.28 -16.47
C ALA A 236 11.40 33.01 -17.36
N SER A 237 11.79 33.56 -18.52
CA SER A 237 10.85 34.07 -19.50
C SER A 237 10.18 32.94 -20.31
N PRO A 238 8.94 33.13 -20.80
CA PRO A 238 8.28 32.09 -21.61
C PRO A 238 9.09 31.73 -22.86
N ALA A 239 9.44 30.44 -23.01
CA ALA A 239 10.21 29.96 -24.15
C ALA A 239 9.39 30.03 -25.44
N LYS A 240 9.58 31.05 -26.23
CA LYS A 240 8.84 31.28 -27.46
C LYS A 240 9.20 30.23 -28.53
N GLY A 241 8.17 29.56 -29.03
CA GLY A 241 8.35 28.54 -30.07
C GLY A 241 8.78 27.14 -29.55
N ALA A 242 8.78 26.92 -28.23
CA ALA A 242 9.04 25.62 -27.63
C ALA A 242 8.01 24.59 -28.11
N VAL A 243 8.51 23.38 -28.45
CA VAL A 243 7.67 22.24 -28.81
C VAL A 243 7.66 21.25 -27.65
N VAL A 244 6.48 21.01 -27.09
CA VAL A 244 6.28 20.02 -26.03
C VAL A 244 5.79 18.72 -26.68
N ARG A 245 6.50 17.63 -26.46
CA ARG A 245 6.09 16.28 -26.90
C ARG A 245 5.79 15.41 -25.71
N PHE A 246 4.59 14.83 -25.68
CA PHE A 246 4.20 13.86 -24.68
C PHE A 246 4.47 12.46 -25.23
N HIS A 247 5.25 11.67 -24.50
CA HIS A 247 5.52 10.27 -24.82
C HIS A 247 4.79 9.39 -23.82
N PRO A 248 3.60 8.88 -24.16
CA PRO A 248 2.90 7.98 -23.25
C PRO A 248 3.72 6.71 -23.08
N ARG A 249 3.94 6.29 -21.83
CA ARG A 249 4.55 5.00 -21.52
C ARG A 249 3.52 3.91 -21.83
N ARG A 250 3.87 2.96 -22.69
CA ARG A 250 3.03 1.79 -22.87
C ARG A 250 3.03 0.97 -21.58
N ARG A 251 1.87 0.51 -21.16
CA ARG A 251 1.78 -0.54 -20.14
C ARG A 251 2.41 -1.81 -20.74
N TYR A 252 3.17 -2.50 -19.93
CA TYR A 252 3.77 -3.78 -20.30
C TYR A 252 2.74 -4.88 -20.10
#